data_3fb75e77dcad21864ef83c9ac364a4a7
#
_entry.id   3fb75e77dcad21864ef83c9ac364a4a7
#
_cell.length_a   1.000
_cell.length_b   1.000
_cell.length_c   1.000
_cell.angle_alpha   90.00
_cell.angle_beta   90.00
_cell.angle_gamma   90.00
#
_symmetry.space_group_name_H-M   'P 1'
#
loop_
_entity.id
_entity.type
_entity.pdbx_description
1 polymer ?
#
loop_
_entity_poly.entity_id
_entity_poly.type
_entity_poly.pdbx_seq_one_letter_code
_entity_poly.pdbx_strand_id
1 'polypeptide(L)'
;GLAPENTLAAFERALEIGVTTLETDVHLSSDGLLVLSHDPRINADLARVAQGAWVKAPGPLLHDLTLSQIQAYDVGRLQPGTAYARGFPLQQAVDEQRIPTLAALFQKVRELGADGVRFNIEIKMNPHRPEETPAFEQIVDALLALVKQAGMEDRVTVQGFDWRALQRVQQRVPGLPTAYLSAQTPRFDTIADGAWTAGFRLAEHG
;
A
#
# COMPACT_ATOMS: atom_id res chain seq x y z
N GLY A 1 6.43 12.54 1.97
CA GLY A 1 7.13 12.94 2.57
C GLY A 1 8.59 13.25 2.91
N LEU A 2 8.95 13.14 4.19
CA LEU A 2 10.32 13.46 4.65
C LEU A 2 11.29 12.27 4.52
N ALA A 3 10.79 11.07 4.35
CA ALA A 3 11.55 9.84 4.14
C ALA A 3 10.91 9.04 2.99
N PRO A 4 11.61 8.03 2.42
CA PRO A 4 11.09 7.23 1.31
C PRO A 4 9.79 6.51 1.69
N GLU A 5 8.75 6.67 0.86
CA GLU A 5 7.40 6.16 1.13
C GLU A 5 7.36 4.65 1.34
N ASN A 6 6.40 4.17 2.13
CA ASN A 6 6.15 2.76 2.39
C ASN A 6 7.40 1.98 2.84
N THR A 7 8.40 2.66 3.46
CA THR A 7 9.58 2.04 4.06
C THR A 7 9.51 2.04 5.59
N LEU A 8 10.21 1.12 6.24
CA LEU A 8 10.29 1.12 7.71
C LEU A 8 10.90 2.43 8.25
N ALA A 9 11.88 3.00 7.55
CA ALA A 9 12.46 4.29 7.92
C ALA A 9 11.43 5.45 7.88
N ALA A 10 10.49 5.44 6.91
CA ALA A 10 9.43 6.44 6.85
C ALA A 10 8.44 6.31 8.03
N PHE A 11 8.10 5.07 8.40
CA PHE A 11 7.20 4.81 9.53
C PHE A 11 7.88 5.15 10.86
N GLU A 12 9.15 4.81 11.05
CA GLU A 12 9.94 5.23 12.23
C GLU A 12 9.95 6.74 12.34
N ARG A 13 10.21 7.44 11.24
CA ARG A 13 10.19 8.92 11.22
C ARG A 13 8.82 9.49 11.57
N ALA A 14 7.73 8.88 11.09
CA ALA A 14 6.37 9.29 11.44
C ALA A 14 6.09 9.10 12.94
N LEU A 15 6.52 7.97 13.51
CA LEU A 15 6.38 7.68 14.94
C LEU A 15 7.17 8.67 15.82
N GLU A 16 8.40 9.04 15.42
CA GLU A 16 9.19 10.09 16.09
C GLU A 16 8.49 11.45 16.11
N ILE A 17 7.74 11.79 15.06
CA ILE A 17 6.93 13.01 14.99
C ILE A 17 5.71 12.94 15.91
N GLY A 18 5.28 11.74 16.30
CA GLY A 18 4.17 11.52 17.22
C GLY A 18 2.81 11.39 16.53
N VAL A 19 2.77 10.79 15.34
CA VAL A 19 1.50 10.52 14.65
C VAL A 19 0.66 9.49 15.42
N THR A 20 -0.65 9.60 15.30
CA THR A 20 -1.61 8.68 15.93
C THR A 20 -2.02 7.53 15.00
N THR A 21 -1.82 7.70 13.71
CA THR A 21 -2.19 6.72 12.69
C THR A 21 -1.11 6.66 11.60
N LEU A 22 -0.71 5.46 11.26
CA LEU A 22 0.11 5.17 10.09
C LEU A 22 -0.81 4.76 8.94
N GLU A 23 -0.65 5.42 7.81
CA GLU A 23 -1.30 5.06 6.55
C GLU A 23 -0.31 4.31 5.68
N THR A 24 -0.77 3.27 4.98
CA THR A 24 0.06 2.46 4.08
C THR A 24 -0.79 1.72 3.05
N ASP A 25 -0.14 1.36 1.95
CA ASP A 25 -0.74 0.64 0.82
C ASP A 25 -0.25 -0.80 0.78
N VAL A 26 -1.12 -1.75 0.46
CA VAL A 26 -0.74 -3.17 0.36
C VAL A 26 -0.99 -3.76 -1.02
N HIS A 27 -0.04 -4.58 -1.45
CA HIS A 27 -0.14 -5.52 -2.55
C HIS A 27 0.23 -6.93 -2.09
N LEU A 28 -0.11 -7.95 -2.90
CA LEU A 28 0.24 -9.33 -2.60
C LEU A 28 1.38 -9.79 -3.53
N SER A 29 2.44 -10.37 -2.96
CA SER A 29 3.50 -11.03 -3.72
C SER A 29 3.06 -12.37 -4.29
N SER A 30 3.82 -12.95 -5.22
CA SER A 30 3.51 -14.26 -5.82
C SER A 30 3.50 -15.42 -4.81
N ASP A 31 4.22 -15.27 -3.71
CA ASP A 31 4.28 -16.22 -2.59
C ASP A 31 3.31 -15.88 -1.45
N GLY A 32 2.33 -14.98 -1.71
CA GLY A 32 1.18 -14.71 -0.84
C GLY A 32 1.47 -13.82 0.36
N LEU A 33 2.51 -13.01 0.33
CA LEU A 33 2.85 -12.08 1.41
C LEU A 33 2.42 -10.65 1.08
N LEU A 34 1.84 -9.96 2.06
CA LEU A 34 1.44 -8.56 1.92
C LEU A 34 2.66 -7.66 2.00
N VAL A 35 2.96 -6.95 0.91
CA VAL A 35 4.07 -6.00 0.78
C VAL A 35 3.55 -4.57 0.69
N LEU A 36 4.34 -3.62 1.18
CA LEU A 36 3.94 -2.21 1.26
C LEU A 36 4.43 -1.45 0.04
N SER A 37 3.50 -1.03 -0.82
CA SER A 37 3.81 -0.24 -2.01
C SER A 37 2.55 0.49 -2.48
N HIS A 38 2.71 1.73 -2.94
CA HIS A 38 1.62 2.45 -3.58
C HIS A 38 1.29 1.86 -4.96
N ASP A 39 2.31 1.58 -5.76
CA ASP A 39 2.13 1.11 -7.13
C ASP A 39 2.10 -0.43 -7.20
N PRO A 40 1.37 -1.03 -8.15
CA PRO A 40 1.33 -2.48 -8.35
C PRO A 40 2.64 -3.04 -8.94
N ARG A 41 3.57 -2.16 -9.30
CA ARG A 41 4.86 -2.47 -9.92
C ARG A 41 6.01 -1.92 -9.10
N ILE A 42 7.19 -2.52 -9.25
CA ILE A 42 8.43 -1.88 -8.79
C ILE A 42 8.57 -0.54 -9.53
N ASN A 43 8.40 0.57 -8.80
CA ASN A 43 8.37 1.90 -9.38
C ASN A 43 9.78 2.35 -9.78
N ALA A 44 9.94 2.73 -11.06
CA ALA A 44 11.23 3.15 -11.62
C ALA A 44 11.77 4.45 -11.00
N ASP A 45 10.89 5.33 -10.51
CA ASP A 45 11.29 6.58 -9.85
C ASP A 45 11.77 6.38 -8.40
N LEU A 46 11.53 5.19 -7.82
CA LEU A 46 11.84 4.87 -6.42
C LEU A 46 12.87 3.76 -6.26
N ALA A 47 13.04 2.88 -7.25
CA ALA A 47 13.72 1.61 -7.07
C ALA A 47 15.03 1.49 -7.85
N ARG A 48 16.04 0.94 -7.17
CA ARG A 48 17.34 0.57 -7.74
C ARG A 48 17.58 -0.93 -7.58
N VAL A 49 18.24 -1.54 -8.54
CA VAL A 49 18.79 -2.91 -8.39
C VAL A 49 20.04 -2.89 -7.49
N ALA A 50 20.47 -4.06 -7.03
CA ALA A 50 21.60 -4.21 -6.09
C ALA A 50 22.89 -3.52 -6.55
N GLN A 51 23.11 -3.38 -7.86
CA GLN A 51 24.27 -2.69 -8.45
C GLN A 51 24.09 -1.15 -8.51
N GLY A 52 23.00 -0.62 -7.97
CA GLY A 52 22.71 0.82 -7.90
C GLY A 52 22.07 1.42 -9.15
N ALA A 53 21.87 0.66 -10.21
CA ALA A 53 21.18 1.14 -11.41
C ALA A 53 19.68 1.28 -11.16
N TRP A 54 19.07 2.34 -11.70
CA TRP A 54 17.62 2.55 -11.60
C TRP A 54 16.85 1.52 -12.41
N VAL A 55 15.72 1.11 -11.89
CA VAL A 55 14.78 0.24 -12.59
C VAL A 55 14.26 0.94 -13.84
N LYS A 56 14.13 0.22 -14.95
CA LYS A 56 13.57 0.76 -16.18
C LYS A 56 12.05 0.61 -16.15
N ALA A 57 11.34 1.66 -16.55
CA ALA A 57 9.89 1.62 -16.68
C ALA A 57 9.45 0.84 -17.94
N PRO A 58 8.34 0.06 -17.90
CA PRO A 58 7.63 -0.29 -16.68
C PRO A 58 8.41 -1.34 -15.86
N GLY A 59 8.46 -1.18 -14.54
CA GLY A 59 9.02 -2.22 -13.67
C GLY A 59 8.12 -3.45 -13.60
N PRO A 60 8.62 -4.57 -13.05
CA PRO A 60 7.85 -5.80 -12.90
C PRO A 60 6.67 -5.62 -11.94
N LEU A 61 5.61 -6.39 -12.13
CA LEU A 61 4.47 -6.44 -11.22
C LEU A 61 4.87 -7.12 -9.90
N LEU A 62 4.37 -6.60 -8.79
CA LEU A 62 4.66 -7.15 -7.47
C LEU A 62 4.10 -8.57 -7.30
N HIS A 63 2.91 -8.83 -7.85
CA HIS A 63 2.28 -10.15 -7.75
C HIS A 63 2.95 -11.24 -8.62
N ASP A 64 3.86 -10.85 -9.53
CA ASP A 64 4.69 -11.79 -10.30
C ASP A 64 6.00 -12.16 -9.59
N LEU A 65 6.34 -11.44 -8.51
CA LEU A 65 7.59 -11.58 -7.77
C LEU A 65 7.35 -12.19 -6.40
N THR A 66 8.27 -13.06 -5.98
CA THR A 66 8.34 -13.50 -4.58
C THR A 66 8.84 -12.35 -3.69
N LEU A 67 8.60 -12.42 -2.38
CA LEU A 67 9.12 -11.45 -1.42
C LEU A 67 10.65 -11.28 -1.57
N SER A 68 11.39 -12.37 -1.71
CA SER A 68 12.85 -12.32 -1.88
C SER A 68 13.27 -11.52 -3.12
N GLN A 69 12.54 -11.67 -4.23
CA GLN A 69 12.78 -10.90 -5.45
C GLN A 69 12.40 -9.42 -5.28
N ILE A 70 11.27 -9.13 -4.59
CA ILE A 70 10.85 -7.76 -4.27
C ILE A 70 11.90 -7.07 -3.39
N GLN A 71 12.41 -7.75 -2.39
CA GLN A 71 13.40 -7.22 -1.46
C GLN A 71 14.83 -7.13 -2.03
N ALA A 72 15.05 -7.58 -3.25
CA ALA A 72 16.31 -7.33 -3.96
C ALA A 72 16.45 -5.87 -4.43
N TYR A 73 15.35 -5.11 -4.51
CA TYR A 73 15.38 -3.70 -4.88
C TYR A 73 15.61 -2.81 -3.65
N ASP A 74 16.40 -1.74 -3.86
CA ASP A 74 16.56 -0.66 -2.89
C ASP A 74 15.62 0.48 -3.25
N VAL A 75 14.73 0.85 -2.32
CA VAL A 75 13.72 1.91 -2.47
C VAL A 75 13.99 3.10 -1.53
N GLY A 76 15.22 3.23 -1.06
CA GLY A 76 15.63 4.20 -0.05
C GLY A 76 15.88 5.62 -0.57
N ARG A 77 15.67 5.90 -1.86
CA ARG A 77 15.77 7.26 -2.42
C ARG A 77 14.99 7.44 -3.70
N LEU A 78 14.61 8.68 -3.98
CA LEU A 78 13.99 9.06 -5.24
C LEU A 78 15.03 9.19 -6.35
N GLN A 79 14.63 8.79 -7.57
CA GLN A 79 15.47 8.99 -8.75
C GLN A 79 15.62 10.49 -9.05
N PRO A 80 16.84 11.05 -9.00
CA PRO A 80 17.05 12.47 -9.25
C PRO A 80 16.57 12.92 -10.63
N GLY A 81 16.00 14.11 -10.72
CA GLY A 81 15.56 14.71 -11.99
C GLY A 81 14.17 14.27 -12.47
N THR A 82 13.52 13.29 -11.82
CA THR A 82 12.15 12.90 -12.15
C THR A 82 11.12 13.92 -11.67
N ALA A 83 9.92 13.89 -12.25
CA ALA A 83 8.80 14.70 -11.78
C ALA A 83 8.42 14.31 -10.34
N TYR A 84 8.51 13.01 -10.05
CA TYR A 84 8.22 12.49 -8.72
C TYR A 84 9.17 13.06 -7.67
N ALA A 85 10.49 13.04 -7.91
CA ALA A 85 11.48 13.60 -6.98
C ALA A 85 11.28 15.11 -6.75
N ARG A 86 10.85 15.85 -7.77
CA ARG A 86 10.53 17.28 -7.61
C ARG A 86 9.34 17.55 -6.70
N GLY A 87 8.43 16.59 -6.55
CA GLY A 87 7.29 16.65 -5.62
C GLY A 87 7.69 16.57 -4.14
N PHE A 88 8.90 16.06 -3.85
CA PHE A 88 9.37 15.83 -2.49
C PHE A 88 10.75 16.45 -2.21
N PRO A 89 10.92 17.77 -2.35
CA PRO A 89 12.23 18.43 -2.27
C PRO A 89 12.91 18.33 -0.91
N LEU A 90 12.15 18.02 0.15
CA LEU A 90 12.66 17.90 1.53
C LEU A 90 12.86 16.43 1.95
N GLN A 91 12.61 15.47 1.05
CA GLN A 91 12.81 14.07 1.38
C GLN A 91 14.29 13.76 1.59
N GLN A 92 14.59 13.14 2.71
CA GLN A 92 15.92 12.62 3.03
C GLN A 92 16.02 11.18 2.57
N ALA A 93 17.04 10.88 1.74
CA ALA A 93 17.29 9.52 1.32
C ALA A 93 17.81 8.68 2.50
N VAL A 94 17.34 7.43 2.56
CA VAL A 94 17.83 6.40 3.48
C VAL A 94 18.13 5.18 2.63
N ASP A 95 19.34 5.06 2.11
CA ASP A 95 19.73 3.95 1.24
C ASP A 95 19.55 2.58 1.92
N GLU A 96 19.52 1.53 1.12
CA GLU A 96 19.36 0.15 1.56
C GLU A 96 17.98 -0.18 2.17
N GLN A 97 16.97 0.70 1.99
CA GLN A 97 15.61 0.35 2.32
C GLN A 97 15.05 -0.67 1.33
N ARG A 98 14.36 -1.65 1.89
CA ARG A 98 13.65 -2.68 1.11
C ARG A 98 12.15 -2.43 1.22
N ILE A 99 11.39 -2.88 0.22
CA ILE A 99 9.93 -2.92 0.33
C ILE A 99 9.58 -3.87 1.49
N PRO A 100 9.00 -3.38 2.61
CA PRO A 100 8.73 -4.21 3.75
C PRO A 100 7.42 -4.98 3.57
N THR A 101 7.22 -6.02 4.37
CA THR A 101 5.90 -6.63 4.55
C THR A 101 5.07 -5.86 5.56
N LEU A 102 3.73 -5.99 5.49
CA LEU A 102 2.84 -5.47 6.53
C LEU A 102 3.13 -6.11 7.90
N ALA A 103 3.51 -7.38 7.93
CA ALA A 103 3.95 -8.06 9.15
C ALA A 103 5.17 -7.41 9.78
N ALA A 104 6.16 -7.02 8.95
CA ALA A 104 7.35 -6.31 9.42
C ALA A 104 7.02 -4.92 10.00
N LEU A 105 6.05 -4.20 9.40
CA LEU A 105 5.56 -2.93 9.95
C LEU A 105 4.90 -3.14 11.33
N PHE A 106 4.02 -4.12 11.48
CA PHE A 106 3.40 -4.43 12.77
C PHE A 106 4.43 -4.80 13.83
N GLN A 107 5.45 -5.60 13.45
CA GLN A 107 6.55 -5.94 14.33
C GLN A 107 7.34 -4.70 14.75
N LYS A 108 7.70 -3.83 13.80
CA LYS A 108 8.46 -2.60 14.06
C LYS A 108 7.74 -1.68 15.04
N VAL A 109 6.44 -1.49 14.88
CA VAL A 109 5.63 -0.65 15.79
C VAL A 109 5.60 -1.21 17.22
N ARG A 110 5.56 -2.54 17.38
CA ARG A 110 5.68 -3.19 18.70
C ARG A 110 7.08 -3.01 19.31
N GLU A 111 8.14 -3.21 18.52
CA GLU A 111 9.53 -3.04 18.98
C GLU A 111 9.79 -1.62 19.50
N LEU A 112 9.12 -0.62 18.91
CA LEU A 112 9.20 0.78 19.32
C LEU A 112 8.24 1.14 20.47
N GLY A 113 7.46 0.19 20.98
CA GLY A 113 6.50 0.42 22.07
C GLY A 113 5.37 1.38 21.69
N ALA A 114 5.07 1.51 20.39
CA ALA A 114 4.03 2.44 19.89
C ALA A 114 2.63 1.78 19.91
N ASP A 115 2.22 1.26 21.08
CA ASP A 115 1.00 0.47 21.23
C ASP A 115 -0.30 1.24 20.97
N GLY A 116 -0.28 2.56 21.08
CA GLY A 116 -1.44 3.41 20.82
C GLY A 116 -1.66 3.77 19.34
N VAL A 117 -0.70 3.47 18.46
CA VAL A 117 -0.75 3.83 17.05
C VAL A 117 -1.73 2.93 16.28
N ARG A 118 -2.56 3.54 15.45
CA ARG A 118 -3.52 2.87 14.57
C ARG A 118 -2.95 2.76 13.15
N PHE A 119 -3.61 1.94 12.34
CA PHE A 119 -3.24 1.73 10.94
C PHE A 119 -4.44 2.00 10.03
N ASN A 120 -4.21 2.74 8.96
CA ASN A 120 -5.14 2.88 7.85
C ASN A 120 -4.51 2.20 6.64
N ILE A 121 -5.03 1.04 6.25
CA ILE A 121 -4.40 0.15 5.26
C ILE A 121 -5.22 0.16 3.99
N GLU A 122 -4.65 0.71 2.90
CA GLU A 122 -5.29 0.69 1.60
C GLU A 122 -5.00 -0.60 0.84
N ILE A 123 -6.06 -1.28 0.41
CA ILE A 123 -5.97 -2.36 -0.57
C ILE A 123 -5.90 -1.72 -1.96
N LYS A 124 -4.71 -1.76 -2.58
CA LYS A 124 -4.46 -1.16 -3.89
C LYS A 124 -4.90 -2.10 -5.01
N MET A 125 -5.96 -1.69 -5.68
CA MET A 125 -6.53 -2.42 -6.82
C MET A 125 -7.02 -1.44 -7.88
N ASN A 126 -7.07 -1.91 -9.13
CA ASN A 126 -7.64 -1.14 -10.23
C ASN A 126 -8.58 -2.03 -11.06
N PRO A 127 -9.92 -1.84 -10.98
CA PRO A 127 -10.88 -2.66 -11.70
C PRO A 127 -10.77 -2.53 -13.23
N HIS A 128 -10.13 -1.47 -13.74
CA HIS A 128 -9.87 -1.28 -15.16
C HIS A 128 -8.56 -1.93 -15.64
N ARG A 129 -7.75 -2.44 -14.69
CA ARG A 129 -6.48 -3.14 -14.96
C ARG A 129 -6.36 -4.37 -14.07
N PRO A 130 -7.30 -5.32 -14.20
CA PRO A 130 -7.35 -6.50 -13.33
C PRO A 130 -6.09 -7.37 -13.42
N GLU A 131 -5.32 -7.24 -14.51
CA GLU A 131 -4.05 -7.93 -14.71
C GLU A 131 -2.89 -7.39 -13.85
N GLU A 132 -3.05 -6.22 -13.21
CA GLU A 132 -1.99 -5.63 -12.39
C GLU A 132 -1.98 -6.11 -10.94
N THR A 133 -3.02 -6.81 -10.50
CA THR A 133 -3.15 -7.33 -9.13
C THR A 133 -3.80 -8.71 -9.13
N PRO A 134 -3.60 -9.54 -8.10
CA PRO A 134 -4.40 -10.75 -7.90
C PRO A 134 -5.88 -10.40 -7.68
N ALA A 135 -6.74 -11.43 -7.71
CA ALA A 135 -8.15 -11.25 -7.36
C ALA A 135 -8.31 -10.63 -5.96
N PHE A 136 -9.28 -9.71 -5.81
CA PHE A 136 -9.45 -8.97 -4.55
C PHE A 136 -9.71 -9.89 -3.35
N GLU A 137 -10.33 -11.04 -3.58
CA GLU A 137 -10.57 -12.05 -2.56
C GLU A 137 -9.26 -12.52 -1.91
N GLN A 138 -8.22 -12.72 -2.71
CA GLN A 138 -6.92 -13.21 -2.21
C GLN A 138 -6.25 -12.17 -1.33
N ILE A 139 -6.25 -10.90 -1.75
CA ILE A 139 -5.63 -9.82 -0.98
C ILE A 139 -6.40 -9.58 0.32
N VAL A 140 -7.74 -9.54 0.26
CA VAL A 140 -8.59 -9.36 1.44
C VAL A 140 -8.40 -10.51 2.43
N ASP A 141 -8.43 -11.77 1.96
CA ASP A 141 -8.30 -12.92 2.85
C ASP A 141 -6.90 -12.97 3.50
N ALA A 142 -5.83 -12.63 2.76
CA ALA A 142 -4.48 -12.50 3.31
C ALA A 142 -4.39 -11.38 4.36
N LEU A 143 -5.00 -10.22 4.08
CA LEU A 143 -5.01 -9.08 5.01
C LEU A 143 -5.75 -9.43 6.31
N LEU A 144 -6.95 -9.98 6.23
CA LEU A 144 -7.74 -10.34 7.39
C LEU A 144 -7.05 -11.43 8.24
N ALA A 145 -6.42 -12.41 7.59
CA ALA A 145 -5.66 -13.45 8.28
C ALA A 145 -4.46 -12.85 9.05
N LEU A 146 -3.69 -11.96 8.42
CA LEU A 146 -2.55 -11.31 9.04
C LEU A 146 -2.97 -10.39 10.21
N VAL A 147 -4.01 -9.56 10.01
CA VAL A 147 -4.53 -8.66 11.06
C VAL A 147 -4.95 -9.45 12.28
N LYS A 148 -5.68 -10.56 12.10
CA LYS A 148 -6.08 -11.46 13.19
C LYS A 148 -4.88 -12.14 13.84
N GLN A 149 -3.95 -12.71 13.05
CA GLN A 149 -2.75 -13.37 13.56
C GLN A 149 -1.89 -12.40 14.38
N ALA A 150 -1.85 -11.14 13.94
CA ALA A 150 -1.12 -10.09 14.63
C ALA A 150 -1.87 -9.50 15.84
N GLY A 151 -3.15 -9.82 16.07
CA GLY A 151 -3.96 -9.21 17.15
C GLY A 151 -4.10 -7.69 16.94
N MET A 152 -4.34 -7.25 15.71
CA MET A 152 -4.39 -5.84 15.34
C MET A 152 -5.81 -5.36 14.97
N GLU A 153 -6.84 -6.19 15.21
CA GLU A 153 -8.22 -5.92 14.79
C GLU A 153 -8.75 -4.57 15.33
N ASP A 154 -8.43 -4.23 16.57
CA ASP A 154 -8.89 -2.98 17.20
C ASP A 154 -8.09 -1.73 16.74
N ARG A 155 -7.02 -1.94 15.97
CA ARG A 155 -6.09 -0.87 15.57
C ARG A 155 -6.10 -0.61 14.06
N VAL A 156 -6.77 -1.45 13.26
CA VAL A 156 -6.78 -1.37 11.80
C VAL A 156 -8.10 -0.81 11.30
N THR A 157 -8.01 0.11 10.34
CA THR A 157 -9.06 0.49 9.41
C THR A 157 -8.61 0.06 8.02
N VAL A 158 -9.47 -0.59 7.25
CA VAL A 158 -9.18 -0.96 5.85
C VAL A 158 -9.82 0.06 4.93
N GLN A 159 -9.03 0.63 4.01
CA GLN A 159 -9.53 1.56 3.01
C GLN A 159 -9.28 1.05 1.59
N GLY A 160 -9.93 1.66 0.61
CA GLY A 160 -9.69 1.38 -0.80
C GLY A 160 -10.67 2.06 -1.74
N PHE A 161 -10.22 2.22 -2.98
CA PHE A 161 -11.05 2.74 -4.08
C PHE A 161 -11.91 1.65 -4.71
N ASP A 162 -11.48 0.39 -4.70
CA ASP A 162 -12.30 -0.74 -5.15
C ASP A 162 -13.22 -1.22 -4.02
N TRP A 163 -14.47 -0.81 -4.07
CA TRP A 163 -15.45 -1.08 -3.01
C TRP A 163 -15.80 -2.57 -2.85
N ARG A 164 -15.53 -3.40 -3.86
CA ARG A 164 -15.74 -4.86 -3.77
C ARG A 164 -14.87 -5.47 -2.67
N ALA A 165 -13.62 -5.01 -2.57
CA ALA A 165 -12.71 -5.44 -1.52
C ALA A 165 -13.23 -5.07 -0.13
N LEU A 166 -13.73 -3.84 0.05
CA LEU A 166 -14.26 -3.37 1.34
C LEU A 166 -15.57 -4.07 1.73
N GLN A 167 -16.45 -4.33 0.76
CA GLN A 167 -17.65 -5.13 0.99
C GLN A 167 -17.30 -6.54 1.48
N ARG A 168 -16.27 -7.15 0.89
CA ARG A 168 -15.77 -8.45 1.36
C ARG A 168 -15.21 -8.38 2.77
N VAL A 169 -14.44 -7.33 3.12
CA VAL A 169 -13.97 -7.12 4.50
C VAL A 169 -15.15 -7.09 5.46
N GLN A 170 -16.17 -6.28 5.18
CA GLN A 170 -17.37 -6.15 6.01
C GLN A 170 -18.17 -7.47 6.13
N GLN A 171 -18.26 -8.24 5.05
CA GLN A 171 -18.90 -9.56 5.05
C GLN A 171 -18.15 -10.57 5.92
N ARG A 172 -16.81 -10.55 5.86
CA ARG A 172 -15.95 -11.51 6.56
C ARG A 172 -15.74 -11.15 8.03
N VAL A 173 -15.61 -9.85 8.34
CA VAL A 173 -15.37 -9.32 9.70
C VAL A 173 -16.19 -8.04 9.88
N PRO A 174 -17.49 -8.14 10.20
CA PRO A 174 -18.40 -6.98 10.27
C PRO A 174 -17.98 -5.88 11.25
N GLY A 175 -17.18 -6.21 12.27
CA GLY A 175 -16.68 -5.26 13.26
C GLY A 175 -15.42 -4.49 12.86
N LEU A 176 -14.77 -4.88 11.75
CA LEU A 176 -13.54 -4.20 11.30
C LEU A 176 -13.89 -2.91 10.55
N PRO A 177 -13.40 -1.73 10.98
CA PRO A 177 -13.70 -0.47 10.31
C PRO A 177 -13.21 -0.45 8.86
N THR A 178 -14.04 0.10 7.97
CA THR A 178 -13.70 0.33 6.55
C THR A 178 -13.91 1.77 6.15
N ALA A 179 -13.09 2.29 5.24
CA ALA A 179 -13.19 3.63 4.68
C ALA A 179 -13.25 3.54 3.14
N TYR A 180 -14.38 3.94 2.57
CA TYR A 180 -14.63 3.94 1.13
C TYR A 180 -14.02 5.18 0.51
N LEU A 181 -13.01 5.00 -0.35
CA LEU A 181 -12.38 6.09 -1.06
C LEU A 181 -13.09 6.36 -2.39
N SER A 182 -13.15 7.63 -2.76
CA SER A 182 -13.61 8.08 -4.07
C SER A 182 -12.83 9.29 -4.54
N ALA A 183 -12.74 9.49 -5.85
CA ALA A 183 -12.12 10.65 -6.45
C ALA A 183 -12.94 11.08 -7.67
N GLN A 184 -13.10 12.41 -7.84
CA GLN A 184 -13.69 13.02 -9.03
C GLN A 184 -12.75 14.11 -9.53
N THR A 185 -11.91 13.76 -10.49
CA THR A 185 -11.06 14.71 -11.20
C THR A 185 -11.19 14.48 -12.70
N PRO A 186 -10.80 15.44 -13.55
CA PRO A 186 -10.86 15.25 -15.00
C PRO A 186 -10.04 14.07 -15.53
N ARG A 187 -9.10 13.54 -14.74
CA ARG A 187 -8.22 12.44 -15.13
C ARG A 187 -8.45 11.15 -14.36
N PHE A 188 -9.18 11.22 -13.25
CA PHE A 188 -9.44 10.09 -12.38
C PHE A 188 -10.80 10.27 -11.71
N ASP A 189 -11.80 9.53 -12.19
CA ASP A 189 -13.17 9.53 -11.68
C ASP A 189 -13.56 8.08 -11.35
N THR A 190 -13.72 7.80 -10.07
CA THR A 190 -13.99 6.46 -9.55
C THR A 190 -15.48 6.18 -9.33
N ILE A 191 -16.35 7.18 -9.55
CA ILE A 191 -17.81 7.01 -9.34
C ILE A 191 -18.63 7.12 -10.63
N ALA A 192 -17.98 7.37 -11.76
CA ALA A 192 -18.67 7.61 -13.02
C ALA A 192 -19.32 6.35 -13.62
N ASP A 193 -18.60 5.22 -13.61
CA ASP A 193 -18.99 4.02 -14.37
C ASP A 193 -19.42 2.83 -13.51
N GLY A 194 -19.30 2.93 -12.18
CA GLY A 194 -19.65 1.88 -11.25
C GLY A 194 -18.60 0.77 -11.09
N ALA A 195 -17.49 0.80 -11.82
CA ALA A 195 -16.47 -0.24 -11.76
C ALA A 195 -15.78 -0.26 -10.38
N TRP A 196 -15.40 0.91 -9.87
CA TRP A 196 -14.77 1.06 -8.56
C TRP A 196 -15.75 0.89 -7.39
N THR A 197 -17.00 1.23 -7.61
CA THR A 197 -18.05 1.33 -6.57
C THR A 197 -18.89 0.06 -6.44
N ALA A 198 -18.38 -1.08 -6.91
CA ALA A 198 -19.11 -2.37 -6.87
C ALA A 198 -20.49 -2.31 -7.57
N GLY A 199 -20.60 -1.57 -8.68
CA GLY A 199 -21.83 -1.40 -9.44
C GLY A 199 -22.70 -0.22 -9.00
N PHE A 200 -22.38 0.45 -7.90
CA PHE A 200 -23.10 1.66 -7.50
C PHE A 200 -22.79 2.81 -8.45
N ARG A 201 -23.81 3.48 -8.97
CA ARG A 201 -23.67 4.63 -9.88
C ARG A 201 -24.34 5.85 -9.26
N LEU A 202 -23.60 6.95 -9.18
CA LEU A 202 -24.14 8.20 -8.64
C LEU A 202 -25.38 8.69 -9.41
N ALA A 203 -25.38 8.55 -10.74
CA ALA A 203 -26.50 8.94 -11.58
C ALA A 203 -27.82 8.18 -11.30
N GLU A 204 -27.72 6.98 -10.67
CA GLU A 204 -28.88 6.12 -10.37
C GLU A 204 -29.33 6.25 -8.92
N HIS A 205 -28.43 6.69 -8.02
CA HIS A 205 -28.62 6.63 -6.56
C HIS A 205 -28.28 7.93 -5.84
N GLY A 206 -27.75 8.93 -6.54
CA GLY A 206 -27.27 10.21 -6.00
C GLY A 206 -28.33 11.27 -5.69
#